data_5aa4ce7c57cfa3975fadbd9d8118bf06
#
_entry.id   5aa4ce7c57cfa3975fadbd9d8118bf06
#
_cell.length_a   1.000
_cell.length_b   1.000
_cell.length_c   1.000
_cell.angle_alpha   90.00
_cell.angle_beta   90.00
_cell.angle_gamma   90.00
#
_symmetry.space_group_name_H-M   'P 1'
#
loop_
_entity.id
_entity.type
_entity.pdbx_description
1 polymer ?
#
loop_
_entity_poly.entity_id
_entity_poly.type
_entity_poly.pdbx_seq_one_letter_code
_entity_poly.pdbx_strand_id
1 'polypeptide(L)'
;MEVIPKIIHYCWFGHNPKPELALKCIESWKKFFPNYEIKEWNEENFNIEACAYVKEAYEAKKWAFVSDYARFWILYNYGGIYFDTDVEIIRSIDNVLSHGPFLGTELIPSKGNADDLVPAVNPGLGMGVSARHPFYRRMLDEYKRKHFIMPDGKYNMSTIVDYTTNILIDDGWKRNLQLQCIDQINIYTPDYFCPMDYSSGLITITDNTCSIHHYSQSWSLSGKRESEIRRKMIQIFGQYIGSRLGWLISRPIQIDEKIKTLGMKKTLSFYFKKYVLRK
;
A
#
# COMPACT_ATOMS: atom_id res chain seq x y z
N MET A 1 -1.21 28.33 -7.41
CA MET A 1 -1.07 26.93 -7.00
C MET A 1 0.41 26.59 -6.94
N GLU A 2 0.87 26.00 -5.86
CA GLU A 2 2.25 25.52 -5.77
C GLU A 2 2.45 24.38 -6.76
N VAL A 3 3.55 24.44 -7.52
CA VAL A 3 3.85 23.48 -8.58
C VAL A 3 4.41 22.20 -7.97
N ILE A 4 3.84 21.04 -8.32
CA ILE A 4 4.40 19.74 -7.97
C ILE A 4 5.71 19.55 -8.76
N PRO A 5 6.87 19.35 -8.08
CA PRO A 5 8.14 19.14 -8.76
C PRO A 5 8.11 17.94 -9.72
N LYS A 6 8.83 18.05 -10.84
CA LYS A 6 8.94 16.99 -11.85
C LYS A 6 9.93 15.90 -11.42
N ILE A 7 9.66 15.27 -10.29
CA ILE A 7 10.45 14.16 -9.74
C ILE A 7 9.48 13.05 -9.34
N ILE A 8 9.75 11.82 -9.77
CA ILE A 8 9.07 10.61 -9.30
C ILE A 8 9.98 9.91 -8.32
N HIS A 9 9.48 9.67 -7.12
CA HIS A 9 10.18 8.99 -6.06
C HIS A 9 9.62 7.59 -5.86
N TYR A 10 10.48 6.65 -5.53
CA TYR A 10 10.10 5.31 -5.04
C TYR A 10 11.12 4.82 -4.01
N CYS A 11 10.70 3.86 -3.17
CA CYS A 11 11.56 3.25 -2.17
C CYS A 11 11.89 1.82 -2.55
N TRP A 12 13.18 1.42 -2.35
CA TRP A 12 13.62 0.05 -2.50
C TRP A 12 14.66 -0.29 -1.43
N PHE A 13 14.20 -0.81 -0.28
CA PHE A 13 15.05 -1.18 0.85
C PHE A 13 15.36 -2.68 0.85
N GLY A 14 16.44 -3.09 1.56
CA GLY A 14 16.82 -4.48 1.81
C GLY A 14 17.79 -5.07 0.79
N HIS A 15 18.35 -4.26 -0.11
CA HIS A 15 19.40 -4.65 -1.09
C HIS A 15 19.04 -5.83 -2.03
N ASN A 16 17.75 -6.23 -2.08
CA ASN A 16 17.32 -7.30 -2.97
C ASN A 16 17.23 -6.81 -4.43
N PRO A 17 17.45 -7.68 -5.42
CA PRO A 17 17.21 -7.30 -6.81
C PRO A 17 15.73 -6.99 -7.04
N LYS A 18 15.45 -5.98 -7.88
CA LYS A 18 14.08 -5.64 -8.24
C LYS A 18 13.46 -6.74 -9.11
N PRO A 19 12.27 -7.21 -8.79
CA PRO A 19 11.55 -8.18 -9.62
C PRO A 19 11.15 -7.57 -10.97
N GLU A 20 10.89 -8.42 -11.96
CA GLU A 20 10.49 -8.01 -13.31
C GLU A 20 9.31 -7.04 -13.32
N LEU A 21 8.31 -7.27 -12.47
CA LEU A 21 7.17 -6.38 -12.33
C LEU A 21 7.58 -4.96 -11.93
N ALA A 22 8.48 -4.82 -10.96
CA ALA A 22 8.96 -3.50 -10.52
C ALA A 22 9.69 -2.78 -11.66
N LEU A 23 10.52 -3.50 -12.41
CA LEU A 23 11.20 -2.94 -13.57
C LEU A 23 10.19 -2.50 -14.65
N LYS A 24 9.17 -3.31 -14.92
CA LYS A 24 8.08 -2.96 -15.87
C LYS A 24 7.35 -1.69 -15.43
N CYS A 25 7.03 -1.57 -14.14
CA CYS A 25 6.36 -0.37 -13.61
C CYS A 25 7.25 0.87 -13.77
N ILE A 26 8.53 0.79 -13.41
CA ILE A 26 9.49 1.90 -13.57
C ILE A 26 9.62 2.30 -15.04
N GLU A 27 9.67 1.36 -15.98
CA GLU A 27 9.69 1.67 -17.41
C GLU A 27 8.41 2.37 -17.87
N SER A 28 7.24 2.01 -17.30
CA SER A 28 6.00 2.73 -17.59
C SER A 28 6.08 4.20 -17.13
N TRP A 29 6.73 4.49 -16.00
CA TRP A 29 6.92 5.88 -15.54
C TRP A 29 7.81 6.66 -16.50
N LYS A 30 8.93 6.09 -16.97
CA LYS A 30 9.79 6.73 -17.99
C LYS A 30 9.03 7.08 -19.26
N LYS A 31 8.12 6.18 -19.68
CA LYS A 31 7.31 6.38 -20.89
C LYS A 31 6.33 7.55 -20.74
N PHE A 32 5.60 7.63 -19.62
CA PHE A 32 4.54 8.63 -19.44
C PHE A 32 5.04 9.94 -18.83
N PHE A 33 6.23 9.95 -18.22
CA PHE A 33 6.87 11.12 -17.62
C PHE A 33 8.29 11.35 -18.18
N PRO A 34 8.45 11.56 -19.50
CA PRO A 34 9.77 11.63 -20.15
C PRO A 34 10.65 12.79 -19.65
N ASN A 35 10.05 13.80 -19.04
CA ASN A 35 10.74 15.01 -18.53
C ASN A 35 10.86 15.02 -17.01
N TYR A 36 10.65 13.87 -16.33
CA TYR A 36 10.76 13.76 -14.88
C TYR A 36 12.05 13.03 -14.50
N GLU A 37 12.67 13.50 -13.42
CA GLU A 37 13.68 12.70 -12.72
C GLU A 37 13.00 11.52 -12.04
N ILE A 38 13.54 10.29 -12.15
CA ILE A 38 13.08 9.13 -11.39
C ILE A 38 14.14 8.80 -10.34
N LYS A 39 13.77 8.94 -9.06
CA LYS A 39 14.70 8.84 -7.93
C LYS A 39 14.37 7.67 -7.04
N GLU A 40 15.32 6.75 -6.92
CA GLU A 40 15.29 5.65 -5.95
C GLU A 40 15.75 6.13 -4.57
N TRP A 41 15.03 5.66 -3.55
CA TRP A 41 15.39 5.84 -2.15
C TRP A 41 15.66 4.49 -1.51
N ASN A 42 16.82 4.38 -0.88
CA ASN A 42 17.31 3.18 -0.23
C ASN A 42 18.21 3.56 0.96
N GLU A 43 18.95 2.61 1.50
CA GLU A 43 19.83 2.79 2.65
C GLU A 43 20.98 3.79 2.43
N GLU A 44 21.34 4.06 1.18
CA GLU A 44 22.46 4.96 0.85
C GLU A 44 22.05 6.45 0.95
N ASN A 45 20.77 6.74 0.77
CA ASN A 45 20.30 8.13 0.66
C ASN A 45 19.10 8.48 1.54
N PHE A 46 18.60 7.51 2.33
CA PHE A 46 17.56 7.72 3.34
C PHE A 46 18.08 7.35 4.74
N ASN A 47 17.82 8.21 5.72
CA ASN A 47 18.22 7.94 7.11
C ASN A 47 17.27 6.91 7.74
N ILE A 48 17.71 5.66 7.85
CA ILE A 48 16.99 4.57 8.50
C ILE A 48 16.82 4.75 10.01
N GLU A 49 17.49 5.69 10.62
CA GLU A 49 17.35 6.07 12.04
C GLU A 49 16.49 7.32 12.24
N ALA A 50 15.72 7.74 11.24
CA ALA A 50 14.91 8.96 11.27
C ALA A 50 13.90 9.02 12.44
N CYS A 51 13.41 7.87 12.89
CA CYS A 51 12.62 7.71 14.12
C CYS A 51 12.65 6.25 14.59
N ALA A 52 12.19 6.00 15.83
CA ALA A 52 12.18 4.67 16.43
C ALA A 52 11.41 3.64 15.55
N TYR A 53 10.25 4.02 15.03
CA TYR A 53 9.45 3.16 14.16
C TYR A 53 10.22 2.67 12.93
N VAL A 54 10.93 3.56 12.24
CA VAL A 54 11.72 3.24 11.04
C VAL A 54 12.86 2.29 11.37
N LYS A 55 13.64 2.62 12.41
CA LYS A 55 14.77 1.80 12.87
C LYS A 55 14.32 0.38 13.21
N GLU A 56 13.30 0.26 14.03
CA GLU A 56 12.74 -1.02 14.48
C GLU A 56 12.18 -1.84 13.28
N ALA A 57 11.49 -1.20 12.34
CA ALA A 57 10.99 -1.85 11.13
C ALA A 57 12.14 -2.34 10.24
N TYR A 58 13.20 -1.55 10.11
CA TYR A 58 14.39 -1.91 9.35
C TYR A 58 15.13 -3.10 9.97
N GLU A 59 15.40 -3.08 11.29
CA GLU A 59 16.03 -4.18 12.03
C GLU A 59 15.19 -5.47 11.94
N ALA A 60 13.86 -5.35 11.92
CA ALA A 60 12.94 -6.47 11.72
C ALA A 60 12.84 -6.93 10.25
N LYS A 61 13.57 -6.30 9.31
CA LYS A 61 13.53 -6.58 7.86
C LYS A 61 12.12 -6.43 7.27
N LYS A 62 11.37 -5.45 7.77
CA LYS A 62 10.01 -5.13 7.31
C LYS A 62 10.03 -3.90 6.42
N TRP A 63 10.61 -4.05 5.23
CA TRP A 63 10.95 -2.97 4.31
C TRP A 63 9.75 -2.10 3.88
N ALA A 64 8.56 -2.70 3.73
CA ALA A 64 7.36 -1.95 3.41
C ALA A 64 7.02 -0.91 4.49
N PHE A 65 7.19 -1.25 5.78
CA PHE A 65 6.94 -0.33 6.89
C PHE A 65 8.00 0.78 6.99
N VAL A 66 9.22 0.52 6.53
CA VAL A 66 10.24 1.57 6.33
C VAL A 66 9.78 2.53 5.24
N SER A 67 9.31 2.00 4.10
CA SER A 67 8.80 2.80 2.98
C SER A 67 7.57 3.63 3.37
N ASP A 68 6.73 3.16 4.29
CA ASP A 68 5.54 3.86 4.75
C ASP A 68 5.87 5.23 5.39
N TYR A 69 6.94 5.31 6.17
CA TYR A 69 7.43 6.58 6.68
C TYR A 69 8.21 7.36 5.61
N ALA A 70 9.11 6.66 4.91
CA ALA A 70 10.03 7.30 3.97
C ALA A 70 9.28 8.10 2.88
N ARG A 71 8.18 7.56 2.32
CA ARG A 71 7.39 8.24 1.28
C ARG A 71 6.85 9.61 1.72
N PHE A 72 6.40 9.73 2.98
CA PHE A 72 5.95 11.01 3.52
C PHE A 72 7.11 11.95 3.81
N TRP A 73 8.23 11.43 4.33
CA TRP A 73 9.43 12.22 4.56
C TRP A 73 10.00 12.79 3.27
N ILE A 74 10.06 11.97 2.23
CA ILE A 74 10.54 12.35 0.89
C ILE A 74 9.68 13.49 0.33
N LEU A 75 8.37 13.28 0.27
CA LEU A 75 7.48 14.28 -0.32
C LEU A 75 7.37 15.54 0.53
N TYR A 76 7.47 15.44 1.84
CA TYR A 76 7.53 16.61 2.70
C TYR A 76 8.77 17.46 2.43
N ASN A 77 9.92 16.84 2.20
CA ASN A 77 11.18 17.56 2.01
C ASN A 77 11.41 18.02 0.56
N TYR A 78 11.00 17.25 -0.41
CA TYR A 78 11.32 17.47 -1.82
C TYR A 78 10.09 17.80 -2.69
N GLY A 79 8.89 17.46 -2.26
CA GLY A 79 7.72 17.45 -3.12
C GLY A 79 7.85 16.39 -4.21
N GLY A 80 7.08 16.51 -5.28
CA GLY A 80 7.09 15.57 -6.40
C GLY A 80 5.97 14.52 -6.32
N ILE A 81 6.17 13.42 -7.00
CA ILE A 81 5.22 12.29 -7.07
C ILE A 81 5.89 11.07 -6.43
N TYR A 82 5.13 10.29 -5.69
CA TYR A 82 5.57 8.98 -5.18
C TYR A 82 4.68 7.87 -5.72
N PHE A 83 5.29 6.79 -6.16
CA PHE A 83 4.63 5.52 -6.50
C PHE A 83 5.29 4.35 -5.78
N ASP A 84 4.50 3.35 -5.37
CA ASP A 84 5.03 2.04 -5.02
C ASP A 84 5.52 1.32 -6.28
N THR A 85 6.51 0.43 -6.13
CA THR A 85 7.20 -0.21 -7.26
C THR A 85 6.34 -1.21 -8.04
N ASP A 86 5.10 -1.41 -7.64
CA ASP A 86 4.10 -2.23 -8.33
C ASP A 86 2.93 -1.42 -8.90
N VAL A 87 3.12 -0.12 -9.08
CA VAL A 87 2.18 0.78 -9.77
C VAL A 87 2.62 0.95 -11.22
N GLU A 88 1.85 0.42 -12.15
CA GLU A 88 2.04 0.59 -13.59
C GLU A 88 1.21 1.78 -14.09
N ILE A 89 1.85 2.76 -14.69
CA ILE A 89 1.16 3.88 -15.36
C ILE A 89 0.76 3.44 -16.77
N ILE A 90 -0.52 3.60 -17.08
CA ILE A 90 -1.09 3.20 -18.39
C ILE A 90 -1.61 4.39 -19.20
N ARG A 91 -1.73 5.56 -18.57
CA ARG A 91 -2.19 6.80 -19.20
C ARG A 91 -1.54 8.02 -18.51
N SER A 92 -1.42 9.17 -19.23
CA SER A 92 -0.98 10.42 -18.60
C SER A 92 -1.85 10.82 -17.41
N ILE A 93 -1.22 11.35 -16.36
CA ILE A 93 -1.88 11.96 -15.21
C ILE A 93 -1.82 13.48 -15.23
N ASP A 94 -1.56 14.10 -16.37
CA ASP A 94 -1.44 15.56 -16.49
C ASP A 94 -2.70 16.28 -15.99
N ASN A 95 -3.88 15.70 -16.27
CA ASN A 95 -5.14 16.23 -15.75
C ASN A 95 -5.20 16.18 -14.21
N VAL A 96 -4.74 15.12 -13.58
CA VAL A 96 -4.65 15.01 -12.11
C VAL A 96 -3.69 16.07 -11.56
N LEU A 97 -2.50 16.18 -12.14
CA LEU A 97 -1.46 17.13 -11.73
C LEU A 97 -1.89 18.59 -11.88
N SER A 98 -2.71 18.90 -12.87
CA SER A 98 -3.24 20.26 -13.09
C SER A 98 -4.18 20.73 -11.97
N HIS A 99 -4.77 19.81 -11.22
CA HIS A 99 -5.62 20.13 -10.07
C HIS A 99 -4.82 20.28 -8.75
N GLY A 100 -3.52 20.05 -8.77
CA GLY A 100 -2.64 20.19 -7.59
C GLY A 100 -2.42 18.91 -6.79
N PRO A 101 -2.20 18.99 -5.46
CA PRO A 101 -1.91 17.84 -4.63
C PRO A 101 -2.97 16.74 -4.72
N PHE A 102 -2.53 15.47 -4.72
CA PHE A 102 -3.45 14.34 -4.87
C PHE A 102 -3.06 13.12 -4.06
N LEU A 103 -4.06 12.29 -3.74
CA LEU A 103 -3.99 10.93 -3.18
C LEU A 103 -5.00 10.04 -3.91
N GLY A 104 -4.67 8.75 -4.03
CA GLY A 104 -5.58 7.74 -4.56
C GLY A 104 -6.28 6.93 -3.46
N THR A 105 -7.43 6.36 -3.79
CA THR A 105 -8.14 5.41 -2.92
C THR A 105 -8.20 4.02 -3.54
N GLU A 106 -8.35 3.01 -2.68
CA GLU A 106 -8.66 1.64 -3.03
C GLU A 106 -9.91 1.16 -2.30
N LEU A 107 -10.49 0.06 -2.73
CA LEU A 107 -11.60 -0.58 -2.03
C LEU A 107 -11.08 -1.65 -1.07
N ILE A 108 -11.42 -1.52 0.21
CA ILE A 108 -11.09 -2.50 1.24
C ILE A 108 -12.36 -3.04 1.90
N PRO A 109 -12.33 -4.27 2.45
CA PRO A 109 -13.44 -4.78 3.23
C PRO A 109 -13.78 -3.88 4.42
N SER A 110 -15.06 -3.63 4.63
CA SER A 110 -15.53 -2.91 5.82
C SER A 110 -15.31 -3.72 7.09
N LYS A 111 -15.18 -3.03 8.24
CA LYS A 111 -15.04 -3.72 9.53
C LYS A 111 -16.32 -4.49 9.84
N GLY A 112 -16.20 -5.82 9.90
CA GLY A 112 -17.30 -6.71 10.23
C GLY A 112 -18.06 -7.35 9.06
N ASN A 113 -17.86 -6.84 7.84
CA ASN A 113 -18.43 -7.45 6.64
C ASN A 113 -17.42 -7.46 5.49
N ALA A 114 -16.91 -8.65 5.17
CA ALA A 114 -15.90 -8.81 4.12
C ALA A 114 -16.44 -8.59 2.69
N ASP A 115 -17.74 -8.68 2.51
CA ASP A 115 -18.41 -8.51 1.21
C ASP A 115 -18.80 -7.04 0.96
N ASP A 116 -18.78 -6.19 2.00
CA ASP A 116 -19.03 -4.77 1.91
C ASP A 116 -17.70 -4.01 1.75
N LEU A 117 -17.45 -3.47 0.56
CA LEU A 117 -16.23 -2.75 0.23
C LEU A 117 -16.42 -1.26 0.40
N VAL A 118 -15.47 -0.63 1.07
CA VAL A 118 -15.46 0.82 1.33
C VAL A 118 -14.16 1.44 0.88
N PRO A 119 -14.18 2.68 0.37
CA PRO A 119 -12.95 3.39 0.00
C PRO A 119 -12.02 3.60 1.19
N ALA A 120 -10.72 3.44 0.95
CA ALA A 120 -9.64 3.79 1.88
C ALA A 120 -8.53 4.50 1.10
N VAL A 121 -7.91 5.49 1.71
CA VAL A 121 -6.82 6.23 1.06
C VAL A 121 -5.53 5.41 1.15
N ASN A 122 -4.97 5.06 0.00
CA ASN A 122 -3.73 4.31 -0.08
C ASN A 122 -2.61 5.15 -0.72
N PRO A 123 -1.64 5.64 0.08
CA PRO A 123 -0.51 6.42 -0.41
C PRO A 123 0.42 5.67 -1.38
N GLY A 124 0.35 4.33 -1.42
CA GLY A 124 1.15 3.51 -2.33
C GLY A 124 0.71 3.59 -3.79
N LEU A 125 -0.56 3.89 -4.05
CA LEU A 125 -1.14 3.96 -5.40
C LEU A 125 -0.59 5.12 -6.22
N GLY A 126 -0.21 6.18 -5.54
CA GLY A 126 0.28 7.44 -6.09
C GLY A 126 -0.16 8.60 -5.22
N MET A 127 0.77 9.48 -4.98
CA MET A 127 0.53 10.76 -4.33
C MET A 127 1.47 11.81 -4.89
N GLY A 128 0.99 13.03 -5.01
CA GLY A 128 1.79 14.15 -5.52
C GLY A 128 1.54 15.41 -4.73
N VAL A 129 2.60 16.18 -4.48
CA VAL A 129 2.52 17.37 -3.64
C VAL A 129 3.71 18.31 -3.87
N SER A 130 3.56 19.60 -3.57
CA SER A 130 4.66 20.52 -3.33
C SER A 130 5.32 20.25 -1.98
N ALA A 131 6.60 20.60 -1.82
CA ALA A 131 7.32 20.40 -0.56
C ALA A 131 6.67 21.18 0.60
N ARG A 132 6.86 20.68 1.84
CA ARG A 132 6.42 21.32 3.10
C ARG A 132 4.91 21.35 3.32
N HIS A 133 4.14 20.59 2.59
CA HIS A 133 2.69 20.52 2.80
C HIS A 133 2.33 20.05 4.22
N PRO A 134 1.39 20.74 4.92
CA PRO A 134 1.08 20.48 6.35
C PRO A 134 0.61 19.05 6.64
N PHE A 135 -0.21 18.48 5.77
CA PHE A 135 -0.70 17.10 5.91
C PHE A 135 0.46 16.09 6.03
N TYR A 136 1.48 16.21 5.18
CA TYR A 136 2.65 15.32 5.21
C TYR A 136 3.46 15.50 6.49
N ARG A 137 3.54 16.72 7.02
CA ARG A 137 4.14 16.97 8.33
C ARG A 137 3.39 16.24 9.45
N ARG A 138 2.07 16.31 9.47
CA ARG A 138 1.23 15.59 10.45
C ARG A 138 1.45 14.09 10.39
N MET A 139 1.52 13.51 9.19
CA MET A 139 1.82 12.10 8.99
C MET A 139 3.18 11.72 9.62
N LEU A 140 4.22 12.53 9.41
CA LEU A 140 5.53 12.30 9.99
C LEU A 140 5.52 12.41 11.53
N ASP A 141 4.81 13.38 12.08
CA ASP A 141 4.70 13.57 13.51
C ASP A 141 3.90 12.43 14.17
N GLU A 142 2.93 11.85 13.46
CA GLU A 142 2.21 10.65 13.91
C GLU A 142 3.16 9.43 14.01
N TYR A 143 4.01 9.20 13.01
CA TYR A 143 5.00 8.12 13.04
C TYR A 143 6.06 8.29 14.12
N LYS A 144 6.47 9.51 14.45
CA LYS A 144 7.45 9.78 15.52
C LYS A 144 6.95 9.37 16.91
N ARG A 145 5.64 9.28 17.11
CA ARG A 145 5.01 8.84 18.36
C ARG A 145 4.81 7.34 18.44
N LYS A 146 5.15 6.60 17.39
CA LYS A 146 4.89 5.17 17.27
C LYS A 146 6.17 4.36 17.37
N HIS A 147 5.98 3.12 17.79
CA HIS A 147 6.97 2.06 17.71
C HIS A 147 6.48 0.98 16.75
N PHE A 148 7.40 0.38 16.00
CA PHE A 148 7.09 -0.79 15.20
C PHE A 148 7.09 -2.07 16.05
N ILE A 149 7.96 -2.14 17.08
CA ILE A 149 7.96 -3.21 18.06
C ILE A 149 7.16 -2.74 19.29
N MET A 150 6.03 -3.39 19.52
CA MET A 150 5.15 -3.09 20.64
C MET A 150 5.75 -3.59 21.97
N PRO A 151 5.32 -3.05 23.14
CA PRO A 151 5.84 -3.46 24.44
C PRO A 151 5.72 -4.96 24.75
N ASP A 152 4.77 -5.67 24.12
CA ASP A 152 4.60 -7.11 24.20
C ASP A 152 5.50 -7.91 23.23
N GLY A 153 6.39 -7.24 22.52
CA GLY A 153 7.31 -7.80 21.55
C GLY A 153 6.69 -8.13 20.18
N LYS A 154 5.41 -7.80 19.96
CA LYS A 154 4.77 -7.99 18.66
C LYS A 154 5.03 -6.79 17.75
N TYR A 155 4.90 -7.03 16.46
CA TYR A 155 4.98 -5.96 15.47
C TYR A 155 3.66 -5.19 15.36
N ASN A 156 3.78 -3.87 15.25
CA ASN A 156 2.67 -3.01 14.89
C ASN A 156 2.37 -3.20 13.39
N MET A 157 1.34 -3.95 13.08
CA MET A 157 0.94 -4.28 11.72
C MET A 157 -0.12 -3.34 11.14
N SER A 158 -0.40 -2.21 11.81
CA SER A 158 -1.28 -1.17 11.26
C SER A 158 -0.64 -0.58 10.02
N THR A 159 -1.41 -0.51 8.94
CA THR A 159 -0.90 -0.09 7.64
C THR A 159 -0.91 1.42 7.47
N ILE A 160 -0.15 1.91 6.50
CA ILE A 160 -0.19 3.31 6.07
C ILE A 160 -1.59 3.70 5.59
N VAL A 161 -2.33 2.76 5.01
CA VAL A 161 -3.72 2.94 4.57
C VAL A 161 -4.62 3.27 5.76
N ASP A 162 -4.48 2.53 6.87
CA ASP A 162 -5.23 2.79 8.11
C ASP A 162 -4.93 4.19 8.66
N TYR A 163 -3.65 4.56 8.77
CA TYR A 163 -3.24 5.85 9.32
C TYR A 163 -3.73 7.01 8.46
N THR A 164 -3.49 6.94 7.16
CA THR A 164 -3.87 8.01 6.23
C THR A 164 -5.40 8.16 6.16
N THR A 165 -6.11 7.04 6.07
CA THR A 165 -7.58 7.04 6.03
C THR A 165 -8.17 7.65 7.29
N ASN A 166 -7.70 7.27 8.49
CA ASN A 166 -8.25 7.78 9.74
C ASN A 166 -8.00 9.29 9.89
N ILE A 167 -6.78 9.78 9.61
CA ILE A 167 -6.47 11.20 9.68
C ILE A 167 -7.38 12.01 8.72
N LEU A 168 -7.58 11.53 7.50
CA LEU A 168 -8.43 12.22 6.54
C LEU A 168 -9.93 12.18 6.92
N ILE A 169 -10.39 11.09 7.56
CA ILE A 169 -11.74 11.04 8.13
C ILE A 169 -11.91 12.09 9.23
N ASP A 170 -10.93 12.22 10.13
CA ASP A 170 -10.93 13.25 11.18
C ASP A 170 -10.94 14.66 10.59
N ASP A 171 -10.33 14.85 9.41
CA ASP A 171 -10.35 16.11 8.63
C ASP A 171 -11.64 16.31 7.81
N GLY A 172 -12.59 15.39 7.88
CA GLY A 172 -13.90 15.50 7.24
C GLY A 172 -14.05 14.74 5.91
N TRP A 173 -13.05 13.95 5.50
CA TRP A 173 -13.19 13.08 4.32
C TRP A 173 -14.27 12.02 4.55
N LYS A 174 -15.14 11.86 3.58
CA LYS A 174 -16.23 10.87 3.62
C LYS A 174 -15.86 9.66 2.76
N ARG A 175 -15.98 8.47 3.33
CA ARG A 175 -15.71 7.19 2.65
C ARG A 175 -16.79 6.88 1.61
N ASN A 176 -16.78 7.61 0.51
CA ASN A 176 -17.67 7.40 -0.62
C ASN A 176 -16.89 7.45 -1.95
N LEU A 177 -17.54 7.07 -3.05
CA LEU A 177 -16.94 7.03 -4.39
C LEU A 177 -17.10 8.39 -5.11
N GLN A 178 -16.72 9.48 -4.43
CA GLN A 178 -16.71 10.82 -5.00
C GLN A 178 -15.35 11.46 -4.82
N LEU A 179 -14.91 12.21 -5.82
CA LEU A 179 -13.74 13.08 -5.70
C LEU A 179 -14.00 14.11 -4.60
N GLN A 180 -13.09 14.21 -3.66
CA GLN A 180 -13.16 15.18 -2.56
C GLN A 180 -11.84 15.91 -2.43
N CYS A 181 -11.89 17.15 -1.98
CA CYS A 181 -10.70 17.94 -1.67
C CYS A 181 -10.68 18.22 -0.16
N ILE A 182 -9.64 17.71 0.51
CA ILE A 182 -9.41 17.87 1.97
C ILE A 182 -8.03 18.48 2.15
N ASP A 183 -7.91 19.52 2.93
CA ASP A 183 -6.63 20.21 3.17
C ASP A 183 -5.86 20.53 1.88
N GLN A 184 -6.57 20.94 0.83
CA GLN A 184 -6.04 21.20 -0.53
C GLN A 184 -5.49 19.96 -1.25
N ILE A 185 -5.76 18.75 -0.76
CA ILE A 185 -5.41 17.50 -1.41
C ILE A 185 -6.65 16.91 -2.08
N ASN A 186 -6.58 16.64 -3.37
CA ASN A 186 -7.63 15.98 -4.13
C ASN A 186 -7.55 14.46 -3.90
N ILE A 187 -8.60 13.87 -3.35
CA ILE A 187 -8.68 12.44 -3.05
C ILE A 187 -9.49 11.77 -4.16
N TYR A 188 -8.79 11.07 -5.03
CA TYR A 188 -9.34 10.42 -6.22
C TYR A 188 -9.95 9.06 -5.90
N THR A 189 -11.00 8.73 -6.61
CA THR A 189 -11.73 7.45 -6.52
C THR A 189 -10.88 6.28 -7.05
N PRO A 190 -11.19 5.02 -6.69
CA PRO A 190 -10.37 3.86 -7.04
C PRO A 190 -10.16 3.66 -8.56
N ASP A 191 -11.12 4.07 -9.37
CA ASP A 191 -11.06 3.95 -10.83
C ASP A 191 -9.91 4.75 -11.47
N TYR A 192 -9.34 5.75 -10.78
CA TYR A 192 -8.16 6.49 -11.27
C TYR A 192 -6.85 5.71 -11.13
N PHE A 193 -6.60 5.09 -9.95
CA PHE A 193 -5.28 4.55 -9.61
C PHE A 193 -5.29 3.08 -9.19
N CYS A 194 -6.46 2.52 -8.88
CA CYS A 194 -6.61 1.17 -8.37
C CYS A 194 -7.79 0.42 -9.00
N PRO A 195 -7.77 0.22 -10.34
CA PRO A 195 -8.85 -0.44 -11.06
C PRO A 195 -8.89 -1.97 -10.84
N MET A 196 -7.87 -2.53 -10.16
CA MET A 196 -7.78 -3.95 -9.87
C MET A 196 -8.52 -4.29 -8.58
N ASP A 197 -9.51 -5.18 -8.66
CA ASP A 197 -10.09 -5.81 -7.47
C ASP A 197 -9.06 -6.73 -6.80
N TYR A 198 -8.73 -6.43 -5.56
CA TYR A 198 -7.73 -7.19 -4.79
C TYR A 198 -8.05 -8.68 -4.67
N SER A 199 -9.32 -9.04 -4.54
CA SER A 199 -9.75 -10.40 -4.27
C SER A 199 -9.76 -11.29 -5.51
N SER A 200 -10.25 -10.78 -6.63
CA SER A 200 -10.38 -11.50 -7.89
C SER A 200 -9.19 -11.29 -8.83
N GLY A 201 -8.47 -10.16 -8.69
CA GLY A 201 -7.45 -9.73 -9.64
C GLY A 201 -8.02 -9.23 -10.97
N LEU A 202 -9.35 -9.07 -11.07
CA LEU A 202 -9.98 -8.47 -12.24
C LEU A 202 -9.66 -6.98 -12.32
N ILE A 203 -9.34 -6.51 -13.52
CA ILE A 203 -9.02 -5.11 -13.79
C ILE A 203 -10.15 -4.51 -14.61
N THR A 204 -10.76 -3.44 -14.10
CA THR A 204 -11.81 -2.70 -14.78
C THR A 204 -11.27 -1.32 -15.18
N ILE A 205 -10.89 -1.18 -16.44
CA ILE A 205 -10.37 0.09 -16.99
C ILE A 205 -11.55 1.00 -17.36
N THR A 206 -11.48 2.25 -16.90
CA THR A 206 -12.41 3.33 -17.27
C THR A 206 -11.66 4.45 -18.00
N ASP A 207 -12.37 5.48 -18.43
CA ASP A 207 -11.76 6.66 -19.02
C ASP A 207 -10.89 7.45 -18.02
N ASN A 208 -11.17 7.31 -16.74
CA ASN A 208 -10.41 7.93 -15.65
C ASN A 208 -9.12 7.17 -15.30
N THR A 209 -9.01 5.88 -15.67
CA THR A 209 -7.92 5.03 -15.21
C THR A 209 -6.57 5.49 -15.72
N CYS A 210 -5.68 5.86 -14.83
CA CYS A 210 -4.33 6.33 -15.10
C CYS A 210 -3.27 5.28 -14.77
N SER A 211 -3.50 4.47 -13.74
CA SER A 211 -2.55 3.45 -13.31
C SER A 211 -3.23 2.17 -12.83
N ILE A 212 -2.44 1.12 -12.72
CA ILE A 212 -2.84 -0.18 -12.16
C ILE A 212 -1.90 -0.51 -11.00
N HIS A 213 -2.43 -0.68 -9.81
CA HIS A 213 -1.70 -1.22 -8.67
C HIS A 213 -1.79 -2.74 -8.68
N HIS A 214 -0.66 -3.43 -8.85
CA HIS A 214 -0.61 -4.87 -9.07
C HIS A 214 -0.69 -5.72 -7.79
N TYR A 215 -0.62 -5.09 -6.60
CA TYR A 215 -0.64 -5.77 -5.30
C TYR A 215 0.40 -6.90 -5.24
N SER A 216 1.66 -6.58 -5.56
CA SER A 216 2.76 -7.57 -5.65
C SER A 216 3.05 -8.26 -4.31
N GLN A 217 2.65 -7.64 -3.20
CA GLN A 217 2.89 -8.16 -1.84
C GLN A 217 4.35 -8.63 -1.63
N SER A 218 5.30 -7.90 -2.18
CA SER A 218 6.73 -8.24 -2.12
C SER A 218 7.26 -8.43 -0.69
N TRP A 219 6.54 -7.91 0.31
CA TRP A 219 6.82 -8.01 1.73
C TRP A 219 6.35 -9.34 2.37
N SER A 220 5.55 -10.17 1.66
CA SER A 220 4.99 -11.43 2.18
C SER A 220 4.94 -12.51 1.10
N LEU A 221 5.89 -13.43 1.11
CA LEU A 221 5.92 -14.55 0.13
C LEU A 221 4.70 -15.46 0.22
N SER A 222 4.19 -15.70 1.43
CA SER A 222 3.00 -16.52 1.64
C SER A 222 1.73 -15.78 1.24
N GLY A 223 1.61 -14.50 1.56
CA GLY A 223 0.49 -13.67 1.14
C GLY A 223 0.39 -13.58 -0.38
N LYS A 224 1.53 -13.48 -1.08
CA LYS A 224 1.57 -13.52 -2.54
C LYS A 224 1.05 -14.84 -3.10
N ARG A 225 1.54 -15.98 -2.61
CA ARG A 225 1.07 -17.31 -3.07
C ARG A 225 -0.41 -17.55 -2.77
N GLU A 226 -0.86 -17.12 -1.60
CA GLU A 226 -2.27 -17.23 -1.21
C GLU A 226 -3.16 -16.40 -2.15
N SER A 227 -2.82 -15.16 -2.40
CA SER A 227 -3.60 -14.29 -3.29
C SER A 227 -3.60 -14.80 -4.74
N GLU A 228 -2.48 -15.32 -5.24
CA GLU A 228 -2.40 -15.93 -6.57
C GLU A 228 -3.32 -17.15 -6.70
N ILE A 229 -3.29 -18.06 -5.73
CA ILE A 229 -4.17 -19.23 -5.70
C ILE A 229 -5.64 -18.80 -5.66
N ARG A 230 -5.96 -17.88 -4.76
CA ARG A 230 -7.32 -17.36 -4.59
C ARG A 230 -7.83 -16.72 -5.89
N ARG A 231 -7.04 -15.86 -6.51
CA ARG A 231 -7.39 -15.21 -7.78
C ARG A 231 -7.65 -16.24 -8.89
N LYS A 232 -6.76 -17.23 -9.06
CA LYS A 232 -6.96 -18.32 -10.01
C LYS A 232 -8.27 -19.07 -9.77
N MET A 233 -8.57 -19.42 -8.52
CA MET A 233 -9.82 -20.11 -8.18
C MET A 233 -11.05 -19.25 -8.46
N ILE A 234 -11.00 -17.95 -8.16
CA ILE A 234 -12.09 -17.03 -8.47
C ILE A 234 -12.30 -16.89 -9.98
N GLN A 235 -11.23 -16.80 -10.77
CA GLN A 235 -11.30 -16.72 -12.22
C GLN A 235 -11.94 -17.98 -12.86
N ILE A 236 -11.66 -19.16 -12.29
CA ILE A 236 -12.17 -20.44 -12.81
C ILE A 236 -13.60 -20.72 -12.34
N PHE A 237 -13.90 -20.49 -11.06
CA PHE A 237 -15.13 -20.95 -10.40
C PHE A 237 -16.08 -19.81 -9.97
N GLY A 238 -15.74 -18.55 -10.32
CA GLY A 238 -16.49 -17.38 -9.88
C GLY A 238 -16.22 -17.00 -8.41
N GLN A 239 -16.70 -15.81 -8.02
CA GLN A 239 -16.36 -15.18 -6.72
C GLN A 239 -16.73 -16.07 -5.53
N TYR A 240 -17.93 -16.64 -5.49
CA TYR A 240 -18.43 -17.37 -4.32
C TYR A 240 -17.72 -18.70 -4.11
N ILE A 241 -17.66 -19.55 -5.15
CA ILE A 241 -17.02 -20.89 -5.07
C ILE A 241 -15.51 -20.75 -5.05
N GLY A 242 -14.96 -19.91 -5.94
CA GLY A 242 -13.53 -19.70 -6.09
C GLY A 242 -12.86 -19.15 -4.83
N SER A 243 -13.50 -18.22 -4.13
CA SER A 243 -12.94 -17.70 -2.87
C SER A 243 -12.85 -18.77 -1.78
N ARG A 244 -13.84 -19.65 -1.66
CA ARG A 244 -13.83 -20.77 -0.72
C ARG A 244 -12.78 -21.82 -1.08
N LEU A 245 -12.69 -22.21 -2.36
CA LEU A 245 -11.67 -23.14 -2.84
C LEU A 245 -10.27 -22.55 -2.69
N GLY A 246 -10.08 -21.31 -3.05
CA GLY A 246 -8.80 -20.61 -2.88
C GLY A 246 -8.36 -20.59 -1.42
N TRP A 247 -9.27 -20.30 -0.50
CA TRP A 247 -8.98 -20.34 0.92
C TRP A 247 -8.61 -21.76 1.41
N LEU A 248 -9.33 -22.79 0.98
CA LEU A 248 -9.04 -24.19 1.35
C LEU A 248 -7.66 -24.64 0.84
N ILE A 249 -7.36 -24.34 -0.44
CA ILE A 249 -6.10 -24.75 -1.07
C ILE A 249 -4.90 -23.99 -0.50
N SER A 250 -5.05 -22.72 -0.13
CA SER A 250 -3.98 -21.91 0.46
C SER A 250 -3.75 -22.19 1.96
N ARG A 251 -4.65 -22.89 2.63
CA ARG A 251 -4.56 -23.15 4.07
C ARG A 251 -3.27 -23.82 4.53
N PRO A 252 -2.74 -24.84 3.84
CA PRO A 252 -1.46 -25.45 4.21
C PRO A 252 -0.29 -24.46 4.21
N ILE A 253 -0.29 -23.51 3.28
CA ILE A 253 0.75 -22.46 3.16
C ILE A 253 0.71 -21.55 4.41
N GLN A 254 -0.47 -21.13 4.84
CA GLN A 254 -0.66 -20.31 6.05
C GLN A 254 -0.21 -21.03 7.32
N ILE A 255 -0.50 -22.33 7.40
CA ILE A 255 -0.11 -23.16 8.56
C ILE A 255 1.42 -23.32 8.60
N ASP A 256 2.05 -23.63 7.45
CA ASP A 256 3.50 -23.81 7.35
C ASP A 256 4.26 -22.52 7.74
N GLU A 257 3.81 -21.37 7.25
CA GLU A 257 4.39 -20.08 7.62
C GLU A 257 4.24 -19.77 9.11
N LYS A 258 3.06 -20.03 9.69
CA LYS A 258 2.85 -19.87 11.13
C LYS A 258 3.73 -20.80 11.95
N ILE A 259 3.94 -22.04 11.49
CA ILE A 259 4.86 -22.95 12.15
C ILE A 259 6.29 -22.42 12.10
N LYS A 260 6.72 -21.89 10.96
CA LYS A 260 8.05 -21.27 10.80
C LYS A 260 8.24 -20.03 11.67
N THR A 261 7.18 -19.21 11.80
CA THR A 261 7.25 -17.93 12.52
C THR A 261 7.06 -18.08 14.02
N LEU A 262 6.11 -18.89 14.47
CA LEU A 262 5.69 -19.02 15.86
C LEU A 262 6.11 -20.32 16.53
N GLY A 263 6.55 -21.30 15.75
CA GLY A 263 6.79 -22.67 16.18
C GLY A 263 5.51 -23.51 16.30
N MET A 264 5.65 -24.82 16.20
CA MET A 264 4.52 -25.77 16.13
C MET A 264 3.54 -25.66 17.31
N LYS A 265 4.06 -25.60 18.55
CA LYS A 265 3.21 -25.55 19.77
C LYS A 265 2.34 -24.29 19.82
N LYS A 266 2.89 -23.11 19.49
CA LYS A 266 2.12 -21.86 19.48
C LYS A 266 1.12 -21.82 18.33
N THR A 267 1.46 -22.37 17.18
CA THR A 267 0.56 -22.50 16.03
C THR A 267 -0.63 -23.39 16.34
N LEU A 268 -0.43 -24.56 16.95
CA LEU A 268 -1.50 -25.44 17.39
C LEU A 268 -2.40 -24.76 18.44
N SER A 269 -1.83 -24.09 19.43
CA SER A 269 -2.58 -23.32 20.43
C SER A 269 -3.41 -22.20 19.79
N PHE A 270 -2.86 -21.48 18.79
CA PHE A 270 -3.59 -20.47 18.07
C PHE A 270 -4.82 -21.02 17.34
N TYR A 271 -4.65 -22.13 16.59
CA TYR A 271 -5.76 -22.74 15.87
C TYR A 271 -6.79 -23.38 16.81
N PHE A 272 -6.34 -24.00 17.90
CA PHE A 272 -7.24 -24.52 18.93
C PHE A 272 -8.12 -23.43 19.55
N LYS A 273 -7.52 -22.29 19.95
CA LYS A 273 -8.28 -21.14 20.45
C LYS A 273 -9.26 -20.58 19.42
N LYS A 274 -8.83 -20.50 18.16
CA LYS A 274 -9.64 -19.91 17.07
C LYS A 274 -10.85 -20.76 16.68
N TYR A 275 -10.72 -22.10 16.71
CA TYR A 275 -11.74 -23.00 16.15
C TYR A 275 -12.45 -23.89 17.17
N VAL A 276 -11.86 -24.11 18.34
CA VAL A 276 -12.42 -24.99 19.38
C VAL A 276 -13.02 -24.18 20.53
N LEU A 277 -12.37 -23.07 20.93
CA LEU A 277 -12.85 -22.24 22.06
C LEU A 277 -13.75 -21.06 21.63
N ARG A 278 -13.99 -20.85 20.34
CA ARG A 278 -15.08 -19.97 19.86
C ARG A 278 -16.36 -20.77 19.80
N LYS A 279 -17.06 -20.86 20.93
CA LYS A 279 -18.50 -21.03 21.03
C LYS A 279 -19.14 -19.71 21.37
#